data_d9d72e87553b69e569659e34ee4bfe1d
#
_entry.id   d9d72e87553b69e569659e34ee4bfe1d
#
_cell.length_a   1.000
_cell.length_b   1.000
_cell.length_c   1.000
_cell.angle_alpha   90.00
_cell.angle_beta   90.00
_cell.angle_gamma   90.00
#
_symmetry.space_group_name_H-M   'P 1'
#
loop_
_entity.id
_entity.type
_entity.pdbx_description
1 polymer ?
#
loop_
_entity_poly.entity_id
_entity_poly.type
_entity_poly.pdbx_seq_one_letter_code
_entity_poly.pdbx_strand_id
1 'polypeptide(L)'
;MPLPPQRLAQAPDAPAISELMHASVLDLFPHFYDERQTASSAVYIAHLDMQLIEDRTYFVHEADGEIVACGGWSKRNKLYTGSGALGDDARLLDPATEPARVRAMFVRGDWTRRGLGRAILEACERAARAEGFKKLVLGATLPGEPLYRAFGFREIKRFTLIMPDGVSVEAVAMERPIEPLRGGNADSRSAAMDTA
;
A
#
# COMPACT_ATOMS: atom_id res chain seq x y z
N MET A 1 -2.56 -14.65 -17.93
CA MET A 1 -3.94 -14.09 -17.84
C MET A 1 -3.83 -12.59 -17.57
N PRO A 2 -4.67 -11.75 -18.18
CA PRO A 2 -4.75 -10.34 -17.81
C PRO A 2 -5.16 -10.21 -16.33
N LEU A 3 -4.71 -9.11 -15.70
CA LEU A 3 -5.14 -8.82 -14.33
C LEU A 3 -6.63 -8.44 -14.32
N PRO A 4 -7.38 -8.84 -13.27
CA PRO A 4 -8.72 -8.37 -13.08
C PRO A 4 -8.77 -6.84 -12.97
N PRO A 5 -9.90 -6.21 -13.34
CA PRO A 5 -10.06 -4.76 -13.31
C PRO A 5 -9.69 -4.16 -11.97
N GLN A 6 -9.02 -2.99 -12.00
CA GLN A 6 -8.71 -2.20 -10.82
C GLN A 6 -9.59 -0.96 -10.80
N ARG A 7 -10.16 -0.65 -9.64
CA ARG A 7 -10.93 0.57 -9.40
C ARG A 7 -10.67 1.14 -8.00
N LEU A 8 -11.10 2.37 -7.78
CA LEU A 8 -11.18 2.92 -6.44
C LEU A 8 -12.25 2.18 -5.62
N ALA A 9 -11.93 1.90 -4.36
CA ALA A 9 -12.88 1.38 -3.41
C ALA A 9 -13.95 2.41 -3.08
N GLN A 10 -15.15 1.91 -2.79
CA GLN A 10 -16.32 2.71 -2.37
C GLN A 10 -16.81 2.23 -0.99
N ALA A 11 -17.58 3.05 -0.30
CA ALA A 11 -18.08 2.69 1.03
C ALA A 11 -18.85 1.34 1.08
N PRO A 12 -19.66 0.96 0.07
CA PRO A 12 -20.30 -0.36 0.04
C PRO A 12 -19.34 -1.55 -0.06
N ASP A 13 -18.09 -1.33 -0.49
CA ASP A 13 -17.08 -2.41 -0.57
C ASP A 13 -16.52 -2.81 0.81
N ALA A 14 -16.73 -2.00 1.84
CA ALA A 14 -16.09 -2.16 3.14
C ALA A 14 -16.26 -3.55 3.78
N PRO A 15 -17.44 -4.19 3.75
CA PRO A 15 -17.59 -5.56 4.27
C PRO A 15 -16.73 -6.57 3.52
N ALA A 16 -16.76 -6.58 2.18
CA ALA A 16 -15.99 -7.49 1.36
C ALA A 16 -14.48 -7.27 1.49
N ILE A 17 -14.03 -6.02 1.63
CA ILE A 17 -12.64 -5.67 1.90
C ILE A 17 -12.21 -6.23 3.27
N SER A 18 -13.03 -6.06 4.30
CA SER A 18 -12.72 -6.55 5.65
C SER A 18 -12.62 -8.09 5.68
N GLU A 19 -13.51 -8.79 4.99
CA GLU A 19 -13.44 -10.25 4.84
C GLU A 19 -12.16 -10.68 4.11
N LEU A 20 -11.82 -10.01 3.00
CA LEU A 20 -10.58 -10.27 2.27
C LEU A 20 -9.34 -10.06 3.15
N MET A 21 -9.27 -8.96 3.91
CA MET A 21 -8.14 -8.67 4.79
C MET A 21 -7.97 -9.79 5.82
N HIS A 22 -9.07 -10.18 6.46
CA HIS A 22 -9.06 -11.23 7.48
C HIS A 22 -8.64 -12.59 6.90
N ALA A 23 -9.22 -13.01 5.77
CA ALA A 23 -8.86 -14.24 5.08
C ALA A 23 -7.38 -14.24 4.64
N SER A 24 -6.89 -13.11 4.09
CA SER A 24 -5.49 -12.97 3.67
C SER A 24 -4.51 -13.14 4.83
N VAL A 25 -4.83 -12.61 6.01
CA VAL A 25 -3.99 -12.81 7.21
C VAL A 25 -3.98 -14.27 7.63
N LEU A 26 -5.16 -14.91 7.71
CA LEU A 26 -5.25 -16.32 8.11
C LEU A 26 -4.54 -17.27 7.13
N ASP A 27 -4.54 -16.95 5.84
CA ASP A 27 -3.90 -17.78 4.81
C ASP A 27 -2.37 -17.58 4.75
N LEU A 28 -1.88 -16.34 4.89
CA LEU A 28 -0.50 -16.02 4.56
C LEU A 28 0.42 -15.89 5.78
N PHE A 29 -0.10 -15.42 6.91
CA PHE A 29 0.71 -15.15 8.10
C PHE A 29 1.27 -16.41 8.78
N PRO A 30 0.58 -17.58 8.79
CA PRO A 30 1.12 -18.80 9.40
C PRO A 30 2.46 -19.27 8.82
N HIS A 31 2.83 -18.79 7.65
CA HIS A 31 4.14 -19.09 7.05
C HIS A 31 5.29 -18.28 7.66
N PHE A 32 5.00 -17.24 8.45
CA PHE A 32 5.96 -16.27 8.96
C PHE A 32 5.84 -16.01 10.46
N TYR A 33 4.67 -16.24 11.02
CA TYR A 33 4.30 -15.96 12.40
C TYR A 33 3.66 -17.19 13.04
N ASP A 34 3.73 -17.29 14.36
CA ASP A 34 3.05 -18.34 15.11
C ASP A 34 1.51 -18.15 15.14
N GLU A 35 0.80 -19.13 15.71
CA GLU A 35 -0.66 -19.12 15.78
C GLU A 35 -1.19 -17.91 16.56
N ARG A 36 -0.57 -17.56 17.70
CA ARG A 36 -0.96 -16.42 18.52
C ARG A 36 -0.74 -15.10 17.80
N GLN A 37 0.39 -14.96 17.13
CA GLN A 37 0.71 -13.78 16.30
C GLN A 37 -0.25 -13.63 15.12
N THR A 38 -0.58 -14.74 14.47
CA THR A 38 -1.55 -14.76 13.35
C THR A 38 -2.94 -14.37 13.83
N ALA A 39 -3.43 -14.94 14.94
CA ALA A 39 -4.74 -14.61 15.50
C ALA A 39 -4.83 -13.13 15.91
N SER A 40 -3.82 -12.61 16.59
CA SER A 40 -3.75 -11.20 16.95
C SER A 40 -3.72 -10.29 15.72
N SER A 41 -2.95 -10.66 14.70
CA SER A 41 -2.86 -9.91 13.45
C SER A 41 -4.19 -9.88 12.68
N ALA A 42 -4.95 -10.96 12.71
CA ALA A 42 -6.29 -11.02 12.11
C ALA A 42 -7.27 -10.04 12.77
N VAL A 43 -7.09 -9.75 14.06
CA VAL A 43 -7.92 -8.78 14.78
C VAL A 43 -7.44 -7.34 14.57
N TYR A 44 -6.13 -7.10 14.65
CA TYR A 44 -5.59 -5.73 14.77
C TYR A 44 -4.91 -5.21 13.51
N ILE A 45 -4.41 -6.07 12.62
CA ILE A 45 -3.82 -5.65 11.34
C ILE A 45 -4.85 -5.70 10.22
N ALA A 46 -5.71 -6.73 10.17
CA ALA A 46 -6.76 -6.87 9.18
C ALA A 46 -7.95 -5.92 9.47
N HIS A 47 -7.67 -4.64 9.60
CA HIS A 47 -8.66 -3.61 9.90
C HIS A 47 -8.68 -2.53 8.83
N LEU A 48 -9.84 -2.31 8.22
CA LEU A 48 -10.03 -1.27 7.21
C LEU A 48 -10.14 0.11 7.85
N ASP A 49 -9.28 1.01 7.42
CA ASP A 49 -9.39 2.43 7.73
C ASP A 49 -10.30 3.11 6.68
N MET A 50 -11.52 3.46 7.06
CA MET A 50 -12.49 4.09 6.17
C MET A 50 -11.99 5.42 5.59
N GLN A 51 -11.07 6.11 6.27
CA GLN A 51 -10.47 7.33 5.78
C GLN A 51 -9.75 7.15 4.43
N LEU A 52 -9.21 5.96 4.16
CA LEU A 52 -8.59 5.66 2.87
C LEU A 52 -9.59 5.64 1.72
N ILE A 53 -10.82 5.20 1.98
CA ILE A 53 -11.92 5.22 1.00
C ILE A 53 -12.44 6.66 0.82
N GLU A 54 -12.66 7.39 1.91
CA GLU A 54 -13.10 8.79 1.90
C GLU A 54 -12.11 9.70 1.17
N ASP A 55 -10.82 9.51 1.41
CA ASP A 55 -9.74 10.24 0.73
C ASP A 55 -9.56 9.82 -0.74
N ARG A 56 -10.27 8.77 -1.20
CA ARG A 56 -10.17 8.20 -2.55
C ARG A 56 -8.74 7.72 -2.89
N THR A 57 -8.09 7.09 -1.92
CA THR A 57 -6.72 6.61 -2.04
C THR A 57 -6.60 5.09 -1.90
N TYR A 58 -7.73 4.39 -1.88
CA TYR A 58 -7.80 2.94 -1.73
C TYR A 58 -8.30 2.27 -3.00
N PHE A 59 -7.59 1.22 -3.42
CA PHE A 59 -7.85 0.50 -4.67
C PHE A 59 -8.28 -0.94 -4.37
N VAL A 60 -9.13 -1.49 -5.23
CA VAL A 60 -9.51 -2.90 -5.23
C VAL A 60 -9.34 -3.50 -6.62
N HIS A 61 -9.03 -4.78 -6.66
CA HIS A 61 -9.19 -5.63 -7.86
C HIS A 61 -10.39 -6.53 -7.69
N GLU A 62 -11.22 -6.62 -8.72
CA GLU A 62 -12.45 -7.38 -8.70
C GLU A 62 -12.43 -8.45 -9.80
N ALA A 63 -12.72 -9.70 -9.44
CA ALA A 63 -12.84 -10.83 -10.36
C ALA A 63 -14.14 -11.58 -10.05
N ASP A 64 -14.95 -11.83 -11.08
CA ASP A 64 -16.21 -12.57 -10.98
C ASP A 64 -17.17 -12.01 -9.88
N GLY A 65 -17.15 -10.69 -9.70
CA GLY A 65 -17.98 -10.00 -8.69
C GLY A 65 -17.41 -10.05 -7.26
N GLU A 66 -16.22 -10.61 -7.05
CA GLU A 66 -15.55 -10.68 -5.76
C GLU A 66 -14.29 -9.79 -5.72
N ILE A 67 -14.04 -9.14 -4.59
CA ILE A 67 -12.79 -8.40 -4.35
C ILE A 67 -11.70 -9.43 -4.01
N VAL A 68 -10.65 -9.47 -4.84
CA VAL A 68 -9.54 -10.43 -4.74
C VAL A 68 -8.23 -9.81 -4.28
N ALA A 69 -8.12 -8.50 -4.31
CA ALA A 69 -7.00 -7.76 -3.75
C ALA A 69 -7.44 -6.34 -3.40
N CYS A 70 -6.82 -5.77 -2.38
CA CYS A 70 -7.03 -4.39 -1.97
C CYS A 70 -5.75 -3.77 -1.44
N GLY A 71 -5.69 -2.45 -1.43
CA GLY A 71 -4.56 -1.70 -0.89
C GLY A 71 -4.60 -0.25 -1.33
N GLY A 72 -3.83 0.57 -0.65
CA GLY A 72 -3.83 1.98 -0.97
C GLY A 72 -2.68 2.75 -0.36
N TRP A 73 -2.84 4.06 -0.39
CA TRP A 73 -1.89 4.99 0.20
C TRP A 73 -2.62 6.07 0.98
N SER A 74 -1.90 6.80 1.81
CA SER A 74 -2.44 7.88 2.60
C SER A 74 -1.56 9.12 2.48
N LYS A 75 -2.21 10.25 2.31
CA LYS A 75 -1.64 11.58 2.44
C LYS A 75 -1.74 12.14 3.85
N ARG A 76 -2.05 11.28 4.83
CA ARG A 76 -2.16 11.64 6.25
C ARG A 76 -1.05 10.99 7.06
N ASN A 77 -0.72 11.63 8.18
CA ASN A 77 0.34 11.15 9.09
C ASN A 77 -0.13 9.95 9.93
N LYS A 78 -0.54 8.87 9.28
CA LYS A 78 -1.00 7.64 9.90
C LYS A 78 -0.40 6.44 9.19
N LEU A 79 0.45 5.67 9.89
CA LEU A 79 1.13 4.50 9.31
C LEU A 79 0.37 3.20 9.54
N TYR A 80 -0.35 3.07 10.65
CA TYR A 80 -1.04 1.84 11.03
C TYR A 80 -2.48 2.12 11.43
N THR A 81 -3.36 1.17 11.15
CA THR A 81 -4.72 1.13 11.67
C THR A 81 -4.70 0.33 12.98
N GLY A 82 -5.38 0.81 14.02
CA GLY A 82 -5.56 0.04 15.26
C GLY A 82 -4.45 0.13 16.30
N SER A 83 -3.33 0.79 16.02
CA SER A 83 -2.44 1.19 17.09
C SER A 83 -3.07 2.37 17.82
N GLY A 84 -3.63 2.15 19.00
CA GLY A 84 -3.94 3.22 19.97
C GLY A 84 -2.68 3.94 20.47
N ALA A 85 -1.62 3.94 19.66
CA ALA A 85 -0.36 4.59 19.92
C ALA A 85 -0.54 6.09 19.78
N LEU A 86 -0.20 6.77 20.84
CA LEU A 86 0.07 8.19 20.96
C LEU A 86 0.52 8.80 19.62
N GLY A 87 -0.31 9.65 19.00
CA GLY A 87 0.03 10.39 17.79
C GLY A 87 -0.75 9.96 16.55
N ASP A 88 -1.99 9.54 16.67
CA ASP A 88 -2.90 9.37 15.52
C ASP A 88 -3.31 10.77 15.00
N ASP A 89 -2.28 11.51 14.61
CA ASP A 89 -2.38 12.80 13.95
C ASP A 89 -2.77 12.56 12.49
N ALA A 90 -4.07 12.53 12.25
CA ALA A 90 -4.63 12.39 10.90
C ALA A 90 -4.43 13.65 10.03
N ARG A 91 -3.50 14.54 10.41
CA ARG A 91 -3.18 15.73 9.62
C ARG A 91 -2.71 15.35 8.22
N LEU A 92 -2.95 16.22 7.28
CA LEU A 92 -2.39 16.11 5.95
C LEU A 92 -0.85 16.28 5.98
N LEU A 93 -0.18 15.43 5.22
CA LEU A 93 1.27 15.52 5.01
C LEU A 93 1.57 16.60 3.97
N ASP A 94 2.71 17.26 4.13
CA ASP A 94 3.26 18.15 3.11
C ASP A 94 3.99 17.34 2.01
N PRO A 95 3.46 17.28 0.78
CA PRO A 95 4.08 16.49 -0.28
C PRO A 95 5.52 16.91 -0.63
N ALA A 96 5.88 18.18 -0.33
CA ALA A 96 7.21 18.71 -0.63
C ALA A 96 8.29 18.13 0.28
N THR A 97 7.95 17.83 1.53
CA THR A 97 8.90 17.48 2.60
C THR A 97 8.65 16.13 3.25
N GLU A 98 7.41 15.63 3.20
CA GLU A 98 7.00 14.39 3.88
C GLU A 98 6.68 13.27 2.89
N PRO A 99 6.94 11.99 3.24
CA PRO A 99 6.61 10.86 2.36
C PRO A 99 5.15 10.44 2.48
N ALA A 100 4.54 10.05 1.37
CA ALA A 100 3.23 9.38 1.38
C ALA A 100 3.34 7.99 2.02
N ARG A 101 2.25 7.51 2.62
CA ARG A 101 2.16 6.23 3.35
C ARG A 101 1.48 5.18 2.49
N VAL A 102 2.14 4.08 2.11
CA VAL A 102 1.46 2.90 1.55
C VAL A 102 0.86 2.11 2.70
N ARG A 103 -0.42 1.70 2.56
CA ARG A 103 -1.19 1.11 3.65
C ARG A 103 -2.12 0.01 3.20
N ALA A 104 -2.39 -0.93 4.14
CA ALA A 104 -3.49 -1.90 4.07
C ALA A 104 -3.52 -2.70 2.75
N MET A 105 -2.37 -3.29 2.40
CA MET A 105 -2.18 -4.12 1.20
C MET A 105 -2.50 -5.58 1.51
N PHE A 106 -3.53 -6.13 0.89
CA PHE A 106 -3.94 -7.53 1.07
C PHE A 106 -4.30 -8.16 -0.28
N VAL A 107 -4.00 -9.44 -0.40
CA VAL A 107 -4.34 -10.25 -1.58
C VAL A 107 -4.90 -11.59 -1.08
N ARG A 108 -6.00 -12.05 -1.65
CA ARG A 108 -6.57 -13.37 -1.36
C ARG A 108 -5.52 -14.47 -1.67
N GLY A 109 -5.43 -15.48 -0.80
CA GLY A 109 -4.38 -16.49 -0.86
C GLY A 109 -4.21 -17.15 -2.24
N ASP A 110 -5.33 -17.58 -2.85
CA ASP A 110 -5.38 -18.21 -4.18
C ASP A 110 -5.10 -17.23 -5.34
N TRP A 111 -5.04 -15.93 -5.08
CA TRP A 111 -4.71 -14.89 -6.05
C TRP A 111 -3.31 -14.30 -5.87
N THR A 112 -2.52 -14.83 -4.95
CA THR A 112 -1.13 -14.39 -4.76
C THR A 112 -0.26 -14.72 -5.98
N ARG A 113 0.89 -14.03 -6.12
CA ARG A 113 1.87 -14.24 -7.19
C ARG A 113 1.38 -13.99 -8.63
N ARG A 114 0.21 -13.35 -8.78
CA ARG A 114 -0.36 -12.96 -10.08
C ARG A 114 -0.12 -11.50 -10.46
N GLY A 115 0.62 -10.74 -9.64
CA GLY A 115 0.96 -9.34 -9.92
C GLY A 115 0.00 -8.29 -9.34
N LEU A 116 -1.08 -8.69 -8.65
CA LEU A 116 -2.09 -7.78 -8.10
C LEU A 116 -1.49 -6.76 -7.12
N GLY A 117 -0.69 -7.22 -6.15
CA GLY A 117 -0.03 -6.32 -5.21
C GLY A 117 0.89 -5.30 -5.90
N ARG A 118 1.61 -5.73 -6.96
CA ARG A 118 2.41 -4.82 -7.77
C ARG A 118 1.56 -3.77 -8.47
N ALA A 119 0.45 -4.17 -9.09
CA ALA A 119 -0.46 -3.25 -9.78
C ALA A 119 -1.03 -2.19 -8.82
N ILE A 120 -1.40 -2.58 -7.58
CA ILE A 120 -1.84 -1.64 -6.55
C ILE A 120 -0.71 -0.67 -6.17
N LEU A 121 0.52 -1.15 -5.97
CA LEU A 121 1.67 -0.28 -5.67
C LEU A 121 1.94 0.73 -6.80
N GLU A 122 1.81 0.32 -8.05
CA GLU A 122 1.93 1.21 -9.22
C GLU A 122 0.82 2.28 -9.22
N ALA A 123 -0.41 1.91 -8.85
CA ALA A 123 -1.50 2.87 -8.71
C ALA A 123 -1.25 3.86 -7.57
N CYS A 124 -0.80 3.38 -6.41
CA CYS A 124 -0.42 4.22 -5.27
C CYS A 124 0.69 5.21 -5.64
N GLU A 125 1.74 4.74 -6.32
CA GLU A 125 2.85 5.60 -6.74
C GLU A 125 2.40 6.66 -7.74
N ARG A 126 1.58 6.29 -8.74
CA ARG A 126 1.03 7.27 -9.70
C ARG A 126 0.19 8.33 -9.00
N ALA A 127 -0.69 7.91 -8.08
CA ALA A 127 -1.59 8.83 -7.36
C ALA A 127 -0.81 9.74 -6.41
N ALA A 128 0.12 9.22 -5.63
CA ALA A 128 0.97 10.01 -4.74
C ALA A 128 1.85 11.01 -5.51
N ARG A 129 2.42 10.58 -6.66
CA ARG A 129 3.17 11.47 -7.55
C ARG A 129 2.31 12.62 -8.07
N ALA A 130 1.08 12.34 -8.48
CA ALA A 130 0.15 13.36 -8.98
C ALA A 130 -0.19 14.41 -7.91
N GLU A 131 -0.16 14.05 -6.63
CA GLU A 131 -0.32 14.98 -5.50
C GLU A 131 1.01 15.63 -5.06
N GLY A 132 2.12 15.38 -5.77
CA GLY A 132 3.41 16.05 -5.54
C GLY A 132 4.35 15.34 -4.57
N PHE A 133 3.99 14.18 -4.05
CA PHE A 133 4.87 13.39 -3.18
C PHE A 133 6.09 12.85 -3.94
N LYS A 134 7.23 12.86 -3.26
CA LYS A 134 8.53 12.45 -3.82
C LYS A 134 9.05 11.14 -3.25
N LYS A 135 8.37 10.61 -2.22
CA LYS A 135 8.78 9.40 -1.54
C LYS A 135 7.56 8.64 -1.00
N LEU A 136 7.66 7.32 -1.02
CA LEU A 136 6.74 6.40 -0.35
C LEU A 136 7.43 5.77 0.85
N VAL A 137 6.69 5.57 1.95
CA VAL A 137 7.10 4.77 3.09
C VAL A 137 6.00 3.80 3.49
N LEU A 138 6.37 2.73 4.15
CA LEU A 138 5.43 1.73 4.70
C LEU A 138 6.03 0.99 5.89
N GLY A 139 5.16 0.33 6.65
CA GLY A 139 5.51 -0.73 7.58
C GLY A 139 5.08 -2.07 6.98
N ALA A 140 6.03 -2.88 6.59
CA ALA A 140 5.79 -4.20 6.04
C ALA A 140 5.68 -5.23 7.17
N THR A 141 4.64 -6.06 7.13
CA THR A 141 4.68 -7.36 7.80
C THR A 141 5.59 -8.30 7.02
N LEU A 142 6.11 -9.36 7.64
CA LEU A 142 7.04 -10.29 6.98
C LEU A 142 6.46 -10.92 5.69
N PRO A 143 5.16 -11.32 5.62
CA PRO A 143 4.56 -11.79 4.37
C PRO A 143 4.62 -10.78 3.22
N GLY A 144 4.53 -9.48 3.52
CA GLY A 144 4.54 -8.42 2.52
C GLY A 144 5.94 -7.98 2.07
N GLU A 145 6.96 -8.20 2.88
CA GLU A 145 8.33 -7.73 2.64
C GLU A 145 8.88 -8.11 1.26
N PRO A 146 8.72 -9.36 0.76
CA PRO A 146 9.23 -9.75 -0.56
C PRO A 146 8.63 -8.93 -1.71
N LEU A 147 7.34 -8.60 -1.64
CA LEU A 147 6.67 -7.75 -2.65
C LEU A 147 7.30 -6.36 -2.68
N TYR A 148 7.48 -5.74 -1.52
CA TYR A 148 7.99 -4.38 -1.43
C TYR A 148 9.45 -4.31 -1.87
N ARG A 149 10.29 -5.28 -1.50
CA ARG A 149 11.67 -5.38 -2.00
C ARG A 149 11.71 -5.53 -3.52
N ALA A 150 10.88 -6.40 -4.09
CA ALA A 150 10.79 -6.59 -5.55
C ALA A 150 10.25 -5.36 -6.28
N PHE A 151 9.49 -4.50 -5.61
CA PHE A 151 9.02 -3.22 -6.15
C PHE A 151 10.07 -2.11 -6.04
N GLY A 152 11.15 -2.32 -5.29
CA GLY A 152 12.27 -1.39 -5.11
C GLY A 152 12.25 -0.60 -3.82
N PHE A 153 11.44 -0.97 -2.84
CA PHE A 153 11.55 -0.43 -1.49
C PHE A 153 12.82 -0.95 -0.82
N ARG A 154 13.44 -0.09 -0.02
CA ARG A 154 14.62 -0.40 0.78
C ARG A 154 14.25 -0.37 2.25
N GLU A 155 14.84 -1.27 3.01
CA GLU A 155 14.70 -1.33 4.46
C GLU A 155 15.32 -0.09 5.11
N ILE A 156 14.58 0.52 6.03
CA ILE A 156 15.07 1.56 6.93
C ILE A 156 15.50 0.91 8.25
N LYS A 157 14.60 0.12 8.85
CA LYS A 157 14.83 -0.60 10.11
C LYS A 157 13.82 -1.72 10.30
N ARG A 158 14.21 -2.74 11.07
CA ARG A 158 13.30 -3.72 11.66
C ARG A 158 12.78 -3.20 13.00
N PHE A 159 11.55 -3.52 13.32
CA PHE A 159 10.95 -3.13 14.58
C PHE A 159 9.90 -4.17 15.00
N THR A 160 9.53 -4.10 16.26
CA THR A 160 8.46 -4.93 16.80
C THR A 160 7.19 -4.10 16.93
N LEU A 161 6.13 -4.55 16.30
CA LEU A 161 4.80 -3.99 16.47
C LEU A 161 4.13 -4.72 17.64
N ILE A 162 3.75 -3.97 18.68
CA ILE A 162 3.05 -4.51 19.84
C ILE A 162 1.56 -4.24 19.65
N MET A 163 0.78 -5.31 19.59
CA MET A 163 -0.68 -5.24 19.44
C MET A 163 -1.35 -4.87 20.77
N PRO A 164 -2.61 -4.38 20.75
CA PRO A 164 -3.34 -4.03 21.97
C PRO A 164 -3.50 -5.16 22.99
N ASP A 165 -3.47 -6.42 22.55
CA ASP A 165 -3.50 -7.62 23.40
C ASP A 165 -2.11 -8.03 23.92
N GLY A 166 -1.07 -7.22 23.66
CA GLY A 166 0.31 -7.45 24.07
C GLY A 166 1.09 -8.43 23.19
N VAL A 167 0.49 -8.95 22.12
CA VAL A 167 1.20 -9.80 21.16
C VAL A 167 2.14 -8.94 20.31
N SER A 168 3.35 -9.44 20.12
CA SER A 168 4.40 -8.77 19.37
C SER A 168 4.62 -9.46 18.03
N VAL A 169 4.67 -8.69 16.93
CA VAL A 169 5.06 -9.19 15.62
C VAL A 169 6.22 -8.38 15.06
N GLU A 170 7.14 -9.06 14.38
CA GLU A 170 8.23 -8.39 13.67
C GLU A 170 7.70 -7.71 12.41
N ALA A 171 8.15 -6.50 12.15
CA ALA A 171 7.82 -5.71 10.98
C ALA A 171 9.04 -4.94 10.48
N VAL A 172 8.97 -4.46 9.25
CA VAL A 172 10.07 -3.75 8.57
C VAL A 172 9.58 -2.40 8.07
N ALA A 173 10.18 -1.33 8.55
CA ALA A 173 9.98 0.00 7.98
C ALA A 173 10.77 0.10 6.67
N MET A 174 10.11 0.49 5.61
CA MET A 174 10.70 0.56 4.27
C MET A 174 10.34 1.85 3.57
N GLU A 175 11.23 2.30 2.68
CA GLU A 175 11.03 3.50 1.87
C GLU A 175 11.41 3.28 0.41
N ARG A 176 10.83 4.12 -0.47
CA ARG A 176 11.16 4.18 -1.88
C ARG A 176 10.99 5.60 -2.41
N PRO A 177 11.98 6.16 -3.14
CA PRO A 177 11.78 7.41 -3.88
C PRO A 177 10.76 7.21 -5.01
N ILE A 178 9.96 8.24 -5.28
CA ILE A 178 9.09 8.31 -6.45
C ILE A 178 9.87 8.97 -7.56
N GLU A 179 10.18 8.25 -8.64
CA GLU A 179 10.86 8.80 -9.79
C GLU A 179 9.97 9.87 -10.47
N PRO A 180 10.52 11.04 -10.80
CA PRO A 180 9.79 12.01 -11.60
C PRO A 180 9.44 11.39 -12.97
N LEU A 181 8.31 11.79 -13.55
CA LEU A 181 8.01 11.43 -14.93
C LEU A 181 9.20 11.94 -15.79
N ARG A 182 9.86 11.05 -16.50
CA ARG A 182 10.84 11.45 -17.51
C ARG A 182 10.10 12.35 -18.50
N GLY A 183 10.41 13.64 -18.50
CA GLY A 183 9.86 14.57 -19.47
C GLY A 183 10.12 14.01 -20.87
N GLY A 184 9.08 13.88 -21.66
CA GLY A 184 9.22 13.55 -23.06
C GLY A 184 10.20 14.55 -23.66
N ASN A 185 11.22 14.03 -24.30
CA ASN A 185 12.22 14.80 -25.02
C ASN A 185 11.47 15.72 -25.99
N ALA A 186 11.31 16.99 -25.64
CA ALA A 186 10.84 17.99 -26.59
C ALA A 186 11.91 18.04 -27.67
N ASP A 187 11.56 17.48 -28.80
CA ASP A 187 12.31 17.46 -30.05
C ASP A 187 12.69 18.90 -30.41
N SER A 188 13.89 19.33 -30.05
CA SER A 188 14.48 20.58 -30.50
C SER A 188 14.98 20.41 -31.92
N ARG A 189 14.03 20.23 -32.87
CA ARG A 189 14.26 20.52 -34.26
C ARG A 189 13.96 22.01 -34.49
N SER A 190 14.87 22.85 -34.07
CA SER A 190 14.91 24.22 -34.57
C SER A 190 15.61 24.21 -35.91
N ALA A 191 14.86 24.61 -36.90
CA ALA A 191 15.22 24.85 -38.28
C ALA A 191 16.50 25.68 -38.42
N ALA A 192 17.49 25.10 -39.08
CA ALA A 192 18.44 25.90 -39.89
C ALA A 192 17.72 26.26 -41.21
N MET A 193 17.25 27.45 -41.32
CA MET A 193 16.95 28.07 -42.60
C MET A 193 18.05 29.10 -42.90
N ASP A 194 18.95 28.69 -43.65
CA ASP A 194 19.38 29.13 -44.97
C ASP A 194 19.14 30.62 -45.31
N THR A 195 20.23 31.32 -45.55
CA THR A 195 20.24 32.56 -46.33
C THR A 195 21.47 32.54 -47.22
N ALA A 196 21.19 32.32 -48.51
CA ALA A 196 22.06 32.76 -49.57
C ALA A 196 21.41 33.94 -50.29
#